data_06a3d780b7cb86e7273871801beec4c0
#
_entry.id   06a3d780b7cb86e7273871801beec4c0
#
_cell.length_a   1.000
_cell.length_b   1.000
_cell.length_c   1.000
_cell.angle_alpha   90.00
_cell.angle_beta   90.00
_cell.angle_gamma   90.00
#
_symmetry.space_group_name_H-M   'P 1'
#
loop_
_entity.id
_entity.type
_entity.pdbx_description
1 polymer ?
#
loop_
_entity_poly.entity_id
_entity_poly.type
_entity_poly.pdbx_seq_one_letter_code
_entity_poly.pdbx_strand_id
1 'polypeptide(L)'
;MAHAQKIKKQGVIGLVIHCERREGCELSNQDIDKSRTHLNYNLACDIQPMKPEQFLKKRISEVKHLKRDDIIYMVDWIVTLPKDVPQEDQEKFFELTFQFLTQKYNQKNVVSAWVHNDEATPHIHFSFIPVIEIDGVERLKCKDILTKKELKRFHPDLGAFLEQALGYMPSIQNNATIN
;
A
#
# COMPACT_ATOMS: atom_id res chain seq x y z
N MET A 1 9.17 1.93 9.25
CA MET A 1 9.57 0.67 8.53
C MET A 1 8.59 0.45 7.39
N ALA A 2 9.04 -0.17 6.28
CA ALA A 2 8.12 -0.52 5.18
C ALA A 2 8.27 -2.00 4.81
N HIS A 3 7.15 -2.66 4.47
CA HIS A 3 7.14 -4.03 3.95
C HIS A 3 5.97 -4.26 3.01
N ALA A 4 6.10 -5.22 2.09
CA ALA A 4 5.07 -5.57 1.12
C ALA A 4 4.46 -6.94 1.45
N GLN A 5 3.14 -7.01 1.47
CA GLN A 5 2.38 -8.24 1.56
C GLN A 5 1.83 -8.63 0.19
N LYS A 6 1.95 -9.92 -0.16
CA LYS A 6 1.42 -10.48 -1.41
C LYS A 6 0.10 -11.17 -1.12
N ILE A 7 -0.98 -10.66 -1.71
CA ILE A 7 -2.34 -11.10 -1.40
C ILE A 7 -2.89 -11.93 -2.57
N LYS A 8 -3.22 -13.19 -2.27
CA LYS A 8 -3.94 -14.06 -3.19
C LYS A 8 -5.44 -13.70 -3.20
N LYS A 9 -6.18 -14.23 -4.17
CA LYS A 9 -7.62 -13.98 -4.33
C LYS A 9 -8.40 -14.13 -3.01
N GLN A 10 -8.13 -15.19 -2.25
CA GLN A 10 -8.85 -15.50 -1.00
C GLN A 10 -8.59 -14.47 0.12
N GLY A 11 -7.43 -13.83 0.13
CA GLY A 11 -7.05 -12.85 1.16
C GLY A 11 -7.54 -11.42 0.90
N VAL A 12 -8.02 -11.13 -0.30
CA VAL A 12 -8.41 -9.75 -0.69
C VAL A 12 -9.49 -9.19 0.22
N ILE A 13 -10.57 -9.94 0.43
CA ILE A 13 -11.71 -9.46 1.23
C ILE A 13 -11.30 -9.20 2.68
N GLY A 14 -10.47 -10.07 3.27
CA GLY A 14 -9.98 -9.89 4.65
C GLY A 14 -9.15 -8.59 4.79
N LEU A 15 -8.27 -8.30 3.82
CA LEU A 15 -7.50 -7.06 3.85
C LEU A 15 -8.39 -5.82 3.64
N VAL A 16 -9.35 -5.88 2.72
CA VAL A 16 -10.28 -4.77 2.48
C VAL A 16 -11.12 -4.47 3.75
N ILE A 17 -11.64 -5.50 4.41
CA ILE A 17 -12.37 -5.36 5.69
C ILE A 17 -11.47 -4.71 6.75
N HIS A 18 -10.22 -5.17 6.87
CA HIS A 18 -9.26 -4.59 7.79
C HIS A 18 -8.98 -3.10 7.47
N CYS A 19 -8.69 -2.77 6.22
CA CYS A 19 -8.36 -1.39 5.84
C CYS A 19 -9.54 -0.44 6.01
N GLU A 20 -10.76 -0.86 5.65
CA GLU A 20 -11.97 -0.04 5.76
C GLU A 20 -12.57 -0.01 7.18
N ARG A 21 -12.06 -0.83 8.12
CA ARG A 21 -12.67 -1.00 9.45
C ARG A 21 -14.18 -1.30 9.33
N ARG A 22 -14.53 -2.19 8.40
CA ARG A 22 -15.91 -2.44 7.99
C ARG A 22 -16.80 -2.84 9.19
N GLU A 23 -17.88 -2.10 9.41
CA GLU A 23 -18.82 -2.35 10.50
C GLU A 23 -19.41 -3.76 10.44
N GLY A 24 -19.63 -4.36 11.61
CA GLY A 24 -20.19 -5.71 11.73
C GLY A 24 -19.22 -6.85 11.40
N CYS A 25 -17.97 -6.55 11.05
CA CYS A 25 -16.91 -7.54 10.83
C CYS A 25 -15.99 -7.62 12.04
N GLU A 26 -15.62 -8.83 12.45
CA GLU A 26 -14.57 -9.02 13.44
C GLU A 26 -13.20 -8.67 12.82
N LEU A 27 -12.48 -7.76 13.49
CA LEU A 27 -11.12 -7.43 13.14
C LEU A 27 -10.17 -8.30 13.95
N SER A 28 -9.26 -8.98 13.27
CA SER A 28 -8.29 -9.90 13.90
C SER A 28 -7.25 -9.18 14.77
N ASN A 29 -7.03 -7.88 14.54
CA ASN A 29 -6.09 -7.08 15.33
C ASN A 29 -6.79 -6.49 16.56
N GLN A 30 -6.32 -6.91 17.76
CA GLN A 30 -6.85 -6.42 19.04
C GLN A 30 -6.28 -5.05 19.45
N ASP A 31 -5.22 -4.57 18.77
CA ASP A 31 -4.57 -3.29 19.06
C ASP A 31 -5.32 -2.08 18.46
N ILE A 32 -6.46 -2.33 17.77
CA ILE A 32 -7.28 -1.28 17.16
C ILE A 32 -8.09 -0.56 18.24
N ASP A 33 -7.81 0.72 18.41
CA ASP A 33 -8.61 1.62 19.24
C ASP A 33 -9.82 2.14 18.46
N LYS A 34 -10.98 1.50 18.66
CA LYS A 34 -12.23 1.86 17.96
C LYS A 34 -12.66 3.31 18.17
N SER A 35 -12.27 3.95 19.27
CA SER A 35 -12.58 5.36 19.53
C SER A 35 -11.86 6.30 18.56
N ARG A 36 -10.75 5.85 17.97
CA ARG A 36 -9.91 6.61 17.04
C ARG A 36 -10.14 6.25 15.57
N THR A 37 -10.97 5.27 15.25
CA THR A 37 -11.21 4.81 13.87
C THR A 37 -11.69 5.95 12.94
N HIS A 38 -12.39 6.95 13.48
CA HIS A 38 -12.81 8.14 12.73
C HIS A 38 -11.65 9.02 12.24
N LEU A 39 -10.42 8.80 12.75
CA LEU A 39 -9.19 9.48 12.30
C LEU A 39 -8.53 8.80 11.11
N ASN A 40 -9.02 7.63 10.68
CA ASN A 40 -8.52 6.94 9.52
C ASN A 40 -9.07 7.57 8.24
N TYR A 41 -8.26 7.60 7.20
CA TYR A 41 -8.67 8.18 5.91
C TYR A 41 -8.01 7.46 4.73
N ASN A 42 -8.64 7.55 3.55
CA ASN A 42 -8.16 6.92 2.33
C ASN A 42 -7.69 8.00 1.33
N LEU A 43 -6.37 8.07 1.08
CA LEU A 43 -5.76 9.01 0.14
C LEU A 43 -6.08 8.71 -1.34
N ALA A 44 -6.58 7.50 -1.63
CA ALA A 44 -6.91 7.11 -2.99
C ALA A 44 -8.36 7.43 -3.39
N CYS A 45 -9.21 7.99 -2.53
CA CYS A 45 -10.64 8.18 -2.80
C CYS A 45 -10.93 8.97 -4.06
N ASP A 46 -10.13 10.00 -4.36
CA ASP A 46 -10.33 10.87 -5.54
C ASP A 46 -9.90 10.20 -6.85
N ILE A 47 -8.87 9.32 -6.80
CA ILE A 47 -8.37 8.61 -7.97
C ILE A 47 -9.03 7.25 -8.17
N GLN A 48 -9.60 6.67 -7.12
CA GLN A 48 -10.26 5.36 -7.12
C GLN A 48 -11.57 5.40 -6.32
N PRO A 49 -12.67 5.91 -6.94
CA PRO A 49 -13.97 6.04 -6.25
C PRO A 49 -14.78 4.73 -6.19
N MET A 50 -14.33 3.68 -6.90
CA MET A 50 -15.03 2.38 -6.87
C MET A 50 -14.74 1.63 -5.58
N LYS A 51 -15.71 0.80 -5.14
CA LYS A 51 -15.44 -0.16 -4.07
C LYS A 51 -14.29 -1.09 -4.46
N PRO A 52 -13.34 -1.39 -3.55
CA PRO A 52 -12.14 -2.17 -3.84
C PRO A 52 -12.42 -3.50 -4.57
N GLU A 53 -13.44 -4.24 -4.14
CA GLU A 53 -13.78 -5.53 -4.75
C GLU A 53 -14.31 -5.39 -6.18
N GLN A 54 -15.09 -4.34 -6.44
CA GLN A 54 -15.62 -4.06 -7.79
C GLN A 54 -14.48 -3.64 -8.72
N PHE A 55 -13.61 -2.75 -8.24
CA PHE A 55 -12.45 -2.31 -8.99
C PHE A 55 -11.50 -3.48 -9.31
N LEU A 56 -11.17 -4.30 -8.29
CA LEU A 56 -10.31 -5.46 -8.48
C LEU A 56 -10.90 -6.41 -9.55
N LYS A 57 -12.20 -6.74 -9.44
CA LYS A 57 -12.88 -7.60 -10.42
C LYS A 57 -12.80 -7.02 -11.83
N LYS A 58 -13.08 -5.73 -11.97
CA LYS A 58 -12.99 -5.01 -13.26
C LYS A 58 -11.56 -5.08 -13.80
N ARG A 59 -10.58 -4.61 -13.02
CA ARG A 59 -9.20 -4.48 -13.47
C ARG A 59 -8.56 -5.83 -13.81
N ILE A 60 -8.83 -6.88 -13.06
CA ILE A 60 -8.36 -8.25 -13.35
C ILE A 60 -8.98 -8.78 -14.66
N SER A 61 -10.21 -8.41 -15.00
CA SER A 61 -10.82 -8.82 -16.27
C SER A 61 -10.20 -8.14 -17.50
N GLU A 62 -9.53 -7.01 -17.31
CA GLU A 62 -8.88 -6.23 -18.38
C GLU A 62 -7.46 -6.71 -18.69
N VAL A 63 -6.81 -7.47 -17.77
CA VAL A 63 -5.40 -7.86 -17.90
C VAL A 63 -5.24 -9.36 -18.14
N LYS A 64 -4.19 -9.72 -18.87
CA LYS A 64 -3.85 -11.14 -19.06
C LYS A 64 -3.29 -11.74 -17.77
N HIS A 65 -3.81 -12.87 -17.35
CA HIS A 65 -3.29 -13.62 -16.21
C HIS A 65 -3.53 -15.13 -16.36
N LEU A 66 -2.75 -15.92 -15.64
CA LEU A 66 -2.94 -17.36 -15.55
C LEU A 66 -4.12 -17.67 -14.63
N LYS A 67 -4.85 -18.75 -14.91
CA LYS A 67 -5.92 -19.26 -14.03
C LYS A 67 -5.32 -20.30 -13.06
N ARG A 68 -4.70 -19.80 -11.99
CA ARG A 68 -4.05 -20.63 -10.95
C ARG A 68 -4.36 -20.06 -9.57
N ASP A 69 -4.39 -20.89 -8.54
CA ASP A 69 -4.73 -20.48 -7.17
C ASP A 69 -3.60 -19.72 -6.45
N ASP A 70 -2.36 -19.81 -6.97
CA ASP A 70 -1.19 -19.13 -6.41
C ASP A 70 -0.95 -17.72 -6.97
N ILE A 71 -1.82 -17.24 -7.84
CA ILE A 71 -1.69 -15.90 -8.42
C ILE A 71 -1.89 -14.84 -7.34
N ILE A 72 -0.98 -13.86 -7.34
CA ILE A 72 -1.08 -12.67 -6.50
C ILE A 72 -1.98 -11.66 -7.21
N TYR A 73 -3.12 -11.37 -6.61
CA TYR A 73 -4.12 -10.44 -7.13
C TYR A 73 -3.87 -9.01 -6.69
N MET A 74 -3.31 -8.84 -5.50
CA MET A 74 -3.05 -7.54 -4.93
C MET A 74 -1.74 -7.58 -4.13
N VAL A 75 -1.07 -6.45 -4.07
CA VAL A 75 0.05 -6.20 -3.18
C VAL A 75 -0.34 -5.06 -2.27
N ASP A 76 0.00 -5.18 -1.00
CA ASP A 76 -0.20 -4.14 0.00
C ASP A 76 1.15 -3.72 0.58
N TRP A 77 1.52 -2.45 0.37
CA TRP A 77 2.65 -1.84 1.05
C TRP A 77 2.20 -1.23 2.37
N ILE A 78 2.81 -1.65 3.44
CA ILE A 78 2.61 -1.05 4.76
C ILE A 78 3.83 -0.18 5.06
N VAL A 79 3.61 1.13 5.18
CA VAL A 79 4.67 2.08 5.52
C VAL A 79 4.32 2.78 6.83
N THR A 80 5.08 2.44 7.87
CA THR A 80 4.89 2.96 9.23
C THR A 80 5.52 4.34 9.37
N LEU A 81 4.83 5.25 10.05
CA LEU A 81 5.33 6.58 10.37
C LEU A 81 6.60 6.48 11.24
N PRO A 82 7.73 7.06 10.82
CA PRO A 82 8.92 7.15 11.65
C PRO A 82 8.71 8.07 12.86
N LYS A 83 9.36 7.74 13.98
CA LYS A 83 9.23 8.50 15.22
C LYS A 83 9.85 9.90 15.18
N ASP A 84 10.76 10.12 14.25
CA ASP A 84 11.47 11.39 14.03
C ASP A 84 10.77 12.34 13.08
N VAL A 85 9.60 11.95 12.55
CA VAL A 85 8.75 12.86 11.76
C VAL A 85 7.97 13.76 12.71
N PRO A 86 8.16 15.10 12.66
CA PRO A 86 7.40 16.05 13.46
C PRO A 86 5.90 15.92 13.26
N GLN A 87 5.11 16.26 14.29
CA GLN A 87 3.65 16.12 14.23
C GLN A 87 3.02 16.91 13.08
N GLU A 88 3.52 18.09 12.80
CA GLU A 88 3.10 18.95 11.70
C GLU A 88 3.36 18.38 10.31
N ASP A 89 4.31 17.45 10.18
CA ASP A 89 4.68 16.83 8.90
C ASP A 89 4.06 15.44 8.71
N GLN A 90 3.34 14.87 9.68
CA GLN A 90 2.84 13.50 9.61
C GLN A 90 1.85 13.27 8.46
N GLU A 91 0.92 14.18 8.26
CA GLU A 91 -0.03 14.12 7.15
C GLU A 91 0.71 14.23 5.82
N LYS A 92 1.61 15.20 5.68
CA LYS A 92 2.46 15.39 4.50
C LYS A 92 3.33 14.18 4.21
N PHE A 93 3.85 13.49 5.25
CA PHE A 93 4.60 12.25 5.08
C PHE A 93 3.76 11.16 4.39
N PHE A 94 2.50 10.98 4.79
CA PHE A 94 1.61 9.99 4.17
C PHE A 94 1.20 10.39 2.76
N GLU A 95 0.92 11.67 2.50
CA GLU A 95 0.64 12.17 1.16
C GLU A 95 1.81 11.94 0.20
N LEU A 96 3.04 12.27 0.62
CA LEU A 96 4.25 12.04 -0.16
C LEU A 96 4.52 10.56 -0.39
N THR A 97 4.30 9.72 0.63
CA THR A 97 4.41 8.27 0.50
C THR A 97 3.40 7.73 -0.51
N PHE A 98 2.17 8.21 -0.48
CA PHE A 98 1.13 7.88 -1.45
C PHE A 98 1.51 8.31 -2.87
N GLN A 99 2.04 9.52 -3.05
CA GLN A 99 2.51 10.03 -4.34
C GLN A 99 3.63 9.15 -4.90
N PHE A 100 4.65 8.84 -4.08
CA PHE A 100 5.75 7.96 -4.46
C PHE A 100 5.27 6.59 -4.93
N LEU A 101 4.39 5.95 -4.16
CA LEU A 101 3.86 4.63 -4.47
C LEU A 101 2.97 4.64 -5.73
N THR A 102 2.15 5.69 -5.90
CA THR A 102 1.28 5.87 -7.06
C THR A 102 2.08 6.07 -8.34
N GLN A 103 3.15 6.86 -8.31
CA GLN A 103 4.07 7.02 -9.43
C GLN A 103 4.77 5.71 -9.78
N LYS A 104 5.22 4.98 -8.75
CA LYS A 104 6.00 3.75 -8.91
C LYS A 104 5.18 2.58 -9.47
N TYR A 105 3.93 2.42 -9.06
CA TYR A 105 3.08 1.26 -9.42
C TYR A 105 1.93 1.58 -10.38
N ASN A 106 1.87 2.80 -10.87
CA ASN A 106 0.87 3.33 -11.80
C ASN A 106 -0.52 3.52 -11.15
N GLN A 107 -0.99 4.76 -11.19
CA GLN A 107 -2.27 5.19 -10.61
C GLN A 107 -3.45 4.30 -11.02
N LYS A 108 -3.48 3.83 -12.28
CA LYS A 108 -4.58 2.97 -12.79
C LYS A 108 -4.68 1.60 -12.10
N ASN A 109 -3.67 1.21 -11.32
CA ASN A 109 -3.64 -0.06 -10.61
C ASN A 109 -3.89 0.10 -9.10
N VAL A 110 -4.02 1.33 -8.59
CA VAL A 110 -4.26 1.60 -7.17
C VAL A 110 -5.64 1.14 -6.77
N VAL A 111 -5.72 0.36 -5.70
CA VAL A 111 -6.98 -0.14 -5.11
C VAL A 111 -7.45 0.75 -3.98
N SER A 112 -6.56 1.06 -3.05
CA SER A 112 -6.82 1.94 -1.90
C SER A 112 -5.50 2.40 -1.26
N ALA A 113 -5.56 3.46 -0.45
CA ALA A 113 -4.42 3.96 0.30
C ALA A 113 -4.89 4.46 1.67
N TRP A 114 -5.17 3.52 2.58
CA TRP A 114 -5.70 3.82 3.90
C TRP A 114 -4.59 4.21 4.88
N VAL A 115 -4.72 5.36 5.50
CA VAL A 115 -3.92 5.76 6.65
C VAL A 115 -4.67 5.38 7.91
N HIS A 116 -4.04 4.54 8.73
CA HIS A 116 -4.57 4.11 10.02
C HIS A 116 -3.91 4.89 11.15
N ASN A 117 -4.73 5.63 11.88
CA ASN A 117 -4.36 6.38 13.08
C ASN A 117 -4.93 5.74 14.35
N ASP A 118 -5.63 4.63 14.22
CA ASP A 118 -6.32 3.90 15.30
C ASP A 118 -5.54 2.69 15.83
N GLU A 119 -4.28 2.53 15.45
CA GLU A 119 -3.37 1.52 15.98
C GLU A 119 -2.23 2.18 16.76
N ALA A 120 -1.38 1.36 17.41
CA ALA A 120 -0.27 1.83 18.24
C ALA A 120 0.70 2.76 17.50
N THR A 121 0.93 2.53 16.22
CA THR A 121 1.78 3.38 15.37
C THR A 121 1.04 3.70 14.08
N PRO A 122 0.88 4.99 13.72
CA PRO A 122 0.27 5.37 12.45
C PRO A 122 1.01 4.77 11.26
N HIS A 123 0.25 4.31 10.26
CA HIS A 123 0.83 3.71 9.05
C HIS A 123 -0.14 3.80 7.87
N ILE A 124 0.41 3.73 6.66
CA ILE A 124 -0.38 3.64 5.44
C ILE A 124 -0.38 2.21 4.91
N HIS A 125 -1.56 1.73 4.52
CA HIS A 125 -1.78 0.57 3.67
C HIS A 125 -2.00 1.04 2.24
N PHE A 126 -1.03 0.83 1.37
CA PHE A 126 -1.16 1.14 -0.06
C PHE A 126 -1.34 -0.15 -0.84
N SER A 127 -2.57 -0.40 -1.26
CA SER A 127 -2.95 -1.60 -2.01
C SER A 127 -3.01 -1.33 -3.51
N PHE A 128 -2.38 -2.19 -4.31
CA PHE A 128 -2.41 -2.09 -5.78
C PHE A 128 -2.42 -3.45 -6.46
N ILE A 129 -2.88 -3.49 -7.71
CA ILE A 129 -2.88 -4.69 -8.57
C ILE A 129 -1.54 -4.74 -9.30
N PRO A 130 -0.74 -5.83 -9.18
CA PRO A 130 0.61 -5.89 -9.73
C PRO A 130 0.59 -6.20 -11.25
N VAL A 131 0.31 -5.17 -12.03
CA VAL A 131 0.22 -5.22 -13.51
C VAL A 131 1.45 -4.58 -14.13
N ILE A 132 2.06 -5.29 -15.09
CA ILE A 132 3.10 -4.76 -15.98
C ILE A 132 2.63 -4.82 -17.44
N GLU A 133 3.20 -3.98 -18.27
CA GLU A 133 3.03 -4.02 -19.71
C GLU A 133 4.24 -4.70 -20.37
N ILE A 134 3.97 -5.68 -21.24
CA ILE A 134 4.97 -6.38 -22.04
C ILE A 134 4.45 -6.43 -23.46
N ASP A 135 5.18 -5.84 -24.41
CA ASP A 135 4.81 -5.77 -25.84
C ASP A 135 3.37 -5.22 -26.05
N GLY A 136 3.04 -4.12 -25.35
CA GLY A 136 1.73 -3.49 -25.42
C GLY A 136 0.58 -4.29 -24.76
N VAL A 137 0.90 -5.36 -24.02
CA VAL A 137 -0.09 -6.21 -23.37
C VAL A 137 0.07 -6.14 -21.84
N GLU A 138 -0.98 -5.71 -21.15
CA GLU A 138 -1.00 -5.68 -19.70
C GLU A 138 -1.16 -7.10 -19.12
N ARG A 139 -0.31 -7.42 -18.15
CA ARG A 139 -0.22 -8.75 -17.51
C ARG A 139 -0.12 -8.62 -16.01
N LEU A 140 -0.88 -9.46 -15.30
CA LEU A 140 -0.77 -9.62 -13.86
C LEU A 140 0.49 -10.45 -13.55
N LYS A 141 1.56 -9.79 -13.06
CA LYS A 141 2.87 -10.41 -12.82
C LYS A 141 3.59 -9.83 -11.61
N CYS A 142 3.15 -10.18 -10.42
CA CYS A 142 3.74 -9.71 -9.17
C CYS A 142 5.26 -9.95 -9.06
N LYS A 143 5.76 -11.09 -9.56
CA LYS A 143 7.19 -11.45 -9.47
C LYS A 143 8.10 -10.50 -10.25
N ASP A 144 7.58 -9.92 -11.35
CA ASP A 144 8.34 -9.02 -12.22
C ASP A 144 8.34 -7.58 -11.67
N ILE A 145 7.37 -7.25 -10.80
CA ILE A 145 7.28 -5.95 -10.11
C ILE A 145 8.06 -6.01 -8.79
N LEU A 146 7.74 -6.96 -7.90
CA LEU A 146 8.40 -7.11 -6.60
C LEU A 146 9.60 -8.06 -6.71
N THR A 147 10.61 -7.63 -7.44
CA THR A 147 11.89 -8.33 -7.56
C THR A 147 12.74 -8.11 -6.29
N LYS A 148 13.75 -8.97 -6.07
CA LYS A 148 14.73 -8.77 -4.99
C LYS A 148 15.43 -7.41 -5.08
N LYS A 149 15.72 -6.94 -6.31
CA LYS A 149 16.32 -5.62 -6.56
C LYS A 149 15.38 -4.49 -6.14
N GLU A 150 14.10 -4.60 -6.50
CA GLU A 150 13.06 -3.64 -6.12
C GLU A 150 12.94 -3.54 -4.60
N LEU A 151 12.80 -4.67 -3.91
CA LEU A 151 12.67 -4.70 -2.45
C LEU A 151 13.89 -4.10 -1.73
N LYS A 152 15.11 -4.33 -2.24
CA LYS A 152 16.33 -3.72 -1.69
C LYS A 152 16.40 -2.20 -1.90
N ARG A 153 15.87 -1.71 -3.03
CA ARG A 153 15.91 -0.28 -3.36
C ARG A 153 14.77 0.52 -2.77
N PHE A 154 13.70 -0.14 -2.34
CA PHE A 154 12.49 0.53 -1.90
C PHE A 154 12.74 1.59 -0.81
N HIS A 155 13.42 1.22 0.29
CA HIS A 155 13.69 2.14 1.38
C HIS A 155 14.60 3.31 0.98
N PRO A 156 15.76 3.09 0.29
CA PRO A 156 16.56 4.18 -0.23
C PRO A 156 15.80 5.11 -1.18
N ASP A 157 15.04 4.55 -2.13
CA ASP A 157 14.30 5.33 -3.12
C ASP A 157 13.18 6.17 -2.45
N LEU A 158 12.42 5.59 -1.51
CA LEU A 158 11.42 6.32 -0.73
C LEU A 158 12.06 7.40 0.15
N GLY A 159 13.19 7.08 0.80
CA GLY A 159 13.93 8.02 1.63
C GLY A 159 14.38 9.25 0.86
N ALA A 160 15.02 9.06 -0.30
CA ALA A 160 15.45 10.16 -1.15
C ALA A 160 14.28 11.02 -1.65
N PHE A 161 13.14 10.39 -1.98
CA PHE A 161 11.93 11.11 -2.39
C PHE A 161 11.37 11.97 -1.24
N LEU A 162 11.29 11.43 -0.04
CA LEU A 162 10.81 12.13 1.14
C LEU A 162 11.76 13.25 1.56
N GLU A 163 13.09 13.01 1.55
CA GLU A 163 14.10 14.01 1.88
C GLU A 163 14.00 15.24 0.97
N GLN A 164 13.84 15.02 -0.33
CA GLN A 164 13.70 16.12 -1.30
C GLN A 164 12.48 17.00 -1.00
N ALA A 165 11.36 16.41 -0.54
CA ALA A 165 10.11 17.11 -0.34
C ALA A 165 9.93 17.68 1.09
N LEU A 166 10.52 17.04 2.10
CA LEU A 166 10.44 17.45 3.51
C LEU A 166 11.60 18.37 3.92
N GLY A 167 12.74 18.30 3.21
CA GLY A 167 13.97 19.01 3.59
C GLY A 167 14.82 18.28 4.64
N TYR A 168 14.41 17.10 5.07
CA TYR A 168 15.16 16.20 5.97
C TYR A 168 14.85 14.75 5.64
N MET A 169 15.75 13.82 5.99
CA MET A 169 15.61 12.38 5.77
C MET A 169 14.90 11.72 6.97
N PRO A 170 13.64 11.24 6.83
CA PRO A 170 12.99 10.46 7.89
C PRO A 170 13.68 9.10 8.09
N SER A 171 13.70 8.57 9.31
CA SER A 171 14.30 7.27 9.67
C SER A 171 13.43 6.09 9.20
N ILE A 172 13.21 5.97 7.88
CA ILE A 172 12.45 4.86 7.27
C ILE A 172 13.28 3.58 7.13
N GLN A 173 14.61 3.68 7.18
CA GLN A 173 15.53 2.54 7.15
C GLN A 173 15.69 1.97 8.56
N ASN A 174 15.64 0.66 8.71
CA ASN A 174 16.08 0.00 9.93
C ASN A 174 17.35 -0.81 9.67
N ASN A 175 18.16 -0.97 10.70
CA ASN A 175 19.46 -1.67 10.65
C ASN A 175 19.38 -3.12 10.15
N ALA A 176 18.19 -3.72 10.11
CA ALA A 176 17.96 -5.07 9.57
C ALA A 176 17.98 -5.14 8.03
N THR A 177 17.96 -4.00 7.35
CA THR A 177 17.96 -3.94 5.87
C THR A 177 19.37 -3.68 5.31
N ILE A 178 20.37 -3.52 6.17
CA ILE A 178 21.76 -3.16 5.80
C ILE A 178 22.68 -4.39 5.70
N ASN A 179 22.19 -5.59 6.04
CA ASN A 179 22.94 -6.86 5.96
C ASN A 179 22.54 -7.69 4.73
#